data_b07a6d63d113dc2b7a895dd2f98906de
#
_entry.id   b07a6d63d113dc2b7a895dd2f98906de
#
_cell.length_a   1.000
_cell.length_b   1.000
_cell.length_c   1.000
_cell.angle_alpha   90.00
_cell.angle_beta   90.00
_cell.angle_gamma   90.00
#
_symmetry.space_group_name_H-M   'P 1'
#
loop_
_entity.id
_entity.type
_entity.pdbx_description
1 polymer ?
#
loop_
_entity_poly.entity_id
_entity_poly.type
_entity_poly.pdbx_seq_one_letter_code
_entity_poly.pdbx_strand_id
1 'polypeptide(L)'
;MNVFAANAKVIEVLTERKRLMKQDDITHSYPCCWRHKSKIIYRTTGQWFIGMDKAGVDGITLREQANQAVDDTLFFPAWRRARLEAMIKNRPDWCVSRQRQWGVPMAFLIHKES
;
A
#
# COMPACT_ATOMS: atom_id res chain seq x y z
N MET A 1 -11.93 5.10 -21.86
CA MET A 1 -10.65 4.98 -22.60
C MET A 1 -9.68 4.16 -21.74
N ASN A 2 -8.92 3.26 -22.32
CA ASN A 2 -7.90 2.50 -21.58
C ASN A 2 -6.73 3.43 -21.22
N VAL A 3 -6.20 3.33 -20.02
CA VAL A 3 -5.10 4.16 -19.50
C VAL A 3 -3.85 4.08 -20.42
N PHE A 4 -3.54 2.90 -20.94
CA PHE A 4 -2.39 2.71 -21.83
C PHE A 4 -2.59 3.32 -23.22
N ALA A 5 -3.84 3.52 -23.65
CA ALA A 5 -4.15 4.22 -24.89
C ALA A 5 -4.18 5.75 -24.75
N ALA A 6 -4.19 6.24 -23.50
CA ALA A 6 -4.25 7.67 -23.22
C ALA A 6 -3.00 8.41 -23.71
N ASN A 7 -1.82 7.80 -23.62
CA ASN A 7 -0.56 8.44 -24.04
C ASN A 7 -0.59 8.85 -25.53
N ALA A 8 -1.00 7.93 -26.41
CA ALA A 8 -1.10 8.22 -27.85
C ALA A 8 -2.11 9.36 -28.10
N LYS A 9 -3.25 9.35 -27.40
CA LYS A 9 -4.26 10.40 -27.57
C LYS A 9 -3.80 11.77 -27.05
N VAL A 10 -3.05 11.79 -25.95
CA VAL A 10 -2.46 13.04 -25.44
C VAL A 10 -1.46 13.61 -26.43
N ILE A 11 -0.59 12.79 -27.00
CA ILE A 11 0.40 13.22 -28.02
C ILE A 11 -0.32 13.78 -29.25
N GLU A 12 -1.35 13.09 -29.76
CA GLU A 12 -2.17 13.56 -30.88
C GLU A 12 -2.75 14.95 -30.60
N VAL A 13 -3.42 15.14 -29.46
CA VAL A 13 -4.03 16.43 -29.09
C VAL A 13 -2.99 17.53 -28.92
N LEU A 14 -1.83 17.23 -28.35
CA LEU A 14 -0.74 18.21 -28.21
C LEU A 14 -0.17 18.60 -29.57
N THR A 15 -0.06 17.67 -30.50
CA THR A 15 0.40 17.91 -31.88
C THR A 15 -0.60 18.79 -32.63
N GLU A 16 -1.89 18.44 -32.59
CA GLU A 16 -2.95 19.25 -33.21
C GLU A 16 -2.96 20.70 -32.69
N ARG A 17 -2.75 20.87 -31.40
CA ARG A 17 -2.71 22.18 -30.74
C ARG A 17 -1.37 22.91 -30.91
N LYS A 18 -0.40 22.34 -31.63
CA LYS A 18 0.97 22.87 -31.80
C LYS A 18 1.67 23.16 -30.46
N ARG A 19 1.43 22.31 -29.46
CA ARG A 19 2.00 22.41 -28.11
C ARG A 19 2.92 21.25 -27.73
N LEU A 20 3.13 20.30 -28.65
CA LEU A 20 4.11 19.24 -28.46
C LEU A 20 5.52 19.80 -28.68
N MET A 21 6.35 19.78 -27.64
CA MET A 21 7.74 20.24 -27.74
C MET A 21 8.67 19.15 -28.27
N LYS A 22 8.54 17.92 -27.75
CA LYS A 22 9.36 16.79 -28.14
C LYS A 22 8.68 15.49 -27.74
N GLN A 23 8.91 14.44 -28.48
CA GLN A 23 8.55 13.07 -28.17
C GLN A 23 9.77 12.19 -28.32
N ASP A 24 10.06 11.38 -27.31
CA ASP A 24 11.09 10.35 -27.34
C ASP A 24 10.52 9.03 -26.86
N ASP A 25 10.97 7.95 -27.46
CA ASP A 25 10.65 6.60 -27.02
C ASP A 25 11.77 6.09 -26.10
N ILE A 26 11.38 5.61 -24.92
CA ILE A 26 12.30 5.04 -23.94
C ILE A 26 11.92 3.60 -23.62
N THR A 27 12.91 2.76 -23.44
CA THR A 27 12.72 1.39 -22.95
C THR A 27 13.15 1.33 -21.48
N HIS A 28 12.23 0.91 -20.61
CA HIS A 28 12.52 0.77 -19.18
C HIS A 28 11.77 -0.43 -18.57
N SER A 29 12.21 -0.87 -17.41
CA SER A 29 11.50 -1.90 -16.65
C SER A 29 10.16 -1.36 -16.15
N TYR A 30 9.08 -2.11 -16.35
CA TYR A 30 7.75 -1.74 -15.92
C TYR A 30 7.12 -2.85 -15.06
N PRO A 31 6.47 -2.51 -13.93
CA PRO A 31 5.83 -3.51 -13.09
C PRO A 31 4.70 -4.21 -13.81
N CYS A 32 4.74 -5.52 -13.82
CA CYS A 32 3.73 -6.38 -14.44
C CYS A 32 3.08 -7.30 -13.43
N CYS A 33 1.84 -7.67 -13.68
CA CYS A 33 1.17 -8.71 -12.92
C CYS A 33 1.95 -10.03 -13.05
N TRP A 34 2.37 -10.59 -11.93
CA TRP A 34 3.15 -11.83 -11.92
C TRP A 34 2.44 -13.01 -12.58
N ARG A 35 1.10 -13.04 -12.52
CA ARG A 35 0.25 -14.10 -13.09
C ARG A 35 -0.01 -13.91 -14.58
N HIS A 36 -0.47 -12.74 -14.98
CA HIS A 36 -0.91 -12.48 -16.36
C HIS A 36 0.15 -11.80 -17.23
N LYS A 37 1.28 -11.42 -16.63
CA LYS A 37 2.37 -10.67 -17.29
C LYS A 37 1.92 -9.35 -17.94
N SER A 38 0.72 -8.90 -17.64
CA SER A 38 0.19 -7.62 -18.13
C SER A 38 0.71 -6.46 -17.27
N LYS A 39 0.91 -5.30 -17.90
CA LYS A 39 1.28 -4.07 -17.23
C LYS A 39 0.24 -3.72 -16.18
N ILE A 40 0.68 -3.29 -15.00
CA ILE A 40 -0.17 -2.83 -13.90
C ILE A 40 -0.15 -1.31 -13.80
N ILE A 41 -1.16 -0.75 -13.15
CA ILE A 41 -1.23 0.68 -12.82
C ILE A 41 -1.40 0.84 -11.32
N TYR A 42 -0.92 1.95 -10.79
CA TYR A 42 -1.21 2.37 -9.43
C TYR A 42 -2.55 3.11 -9.41
N ARG A 43 -3.43 2.71 -8.50
CA ARG A 43 -4.71 3.39 -8.28
C ARG A 43 -5.09 3.30 -6.81
N THR A 44 -5.73 4.33 -6.32
CA THR A 44 -6.38 4.31 -5.01
C THR A 44 -7.62 3.43 -5.04
N THR A 45 -7.78 2.63 -4.00
CA THR A 45 -8.96 1.80 -3.77
C THR A 45 -9.33 1.87 -2.30
N GLY A 46 -10.63 1.73 -1.98
CA GLY A 46 -11.05 1.60 -0.59
C GLY A 46 -10.36 0.41 0.07
N GLN A 47 -9.77 0.63 1.23
CA GLN A 47 -9.05 -0.38 1.99
C GLN A 47 -9.41 -0.27 3.47
N TRP A 48 -9.30 -1.39 4.18
CA TRP A 48 -9.45 -1.44 5.63
C TRP A 48 -8.09 -1.44 6.29
N PHE A 49 -7.92 -0.55 7.27
CA PHE A 49 -6.68 -0.41 8.00
C PHE A 49 -6.91 -0.57 9.50
N ILE A 50 -5.97 -1.20 10.18
CA ILE A 50 -5.83 -1.13 11.63
C ILE A 50 -4.85 0.00 11.91
N GLY A 51 -5.33 1.05 12.62
CA GLY A 51 -4.50 2.19 12.99
C GLY A 51 -3.43 1.78 14.01
N MET A 52 -2.17 1.96 13.68
CA MET A 52 -1.06 1.64 14.56
C MET A 52 -0.94 2.62 15.72
N ASP A 53 -1.33 3.88 15.51
CA ASP A 53 -1.18 5.00 16.45
C ASP A 53 -2.54 5.50 16.98
N LYS A 54 -3.64 4.76 16.73
CA LYS A 54 -4.93 5.04 17.32
C LYS A 54 -5.06 4.31 18.64
N ALA A 55 -5.38 5.04 19.70
CA ALA A 55 -5.64 4.44 21.00
C ALA A 55 -6.86 3.49 20.96
N GLY A 56 -6.73 2.32 21.54
CA GLY A 56 -7.80 1.38 21.76
C GLY A 56 -8.74 1.81 22.90
N VAL A 57 -9.63 0.92 23.29
CA VAL A 57 -10.58 1.16 24.41
C VAL A 57 -9.83 1.34 25.75
N ASP A 58 -8.67 0.75 25.87
CA ASP A 58 -7.75 0.84 27.03
C ASP A 58 -6.87 2.10 27.00
N GLY A 59 -7.00 2.95 25.98
CA GLY A 59 -6.20 4.16 25.83
C GLY A 59 -4.79 3.94 25.31
N ILE A 60 -4.40 2.69 25.00
CA ILE A 60 -3.06 2.32 24.54
C ILE A 60 -3.10 2.07 23.03
N THR A 61 -2.06 2.49 22.31
CA THR A 61 -1.96 2.24 20.87
C THR A 61 -1.39 0.85 20.58
N LEU A 62 -1.71 0.30 19.40
CA LEU A 62 -1.15 -0.98 18.98
C LEU A 62 0.39 -0.93 18.89
N ARG A 63 0.94 0.22 18.51
CA ARG A 63 2.40 0.43 18.46
C ARG A 63 3.05 0.37 19.84
N GLU A 64 2.43 1.00 20.84
CA GLU A 64 2.90 0.96 22.22
C GLU A 64 2.85 -0.46 22.77
N GLN A 65 1.75 -1.19 22.58
CA GLN A 65 1.64 -2.58 22.99
C GLN A 65 2.69 -3.47 22.31
N ALA A 66 2.92 -3.28 21.03
CA ALA A 66 3.93 -4.03 20.28
C ALA A 66 5.36 -3.73 20.77
N ASN A 67 5.67 -2.48 21.09
CA ASN A 67 6.97 -2.11 21.66
C ASN A 67 7.16 -2.72 23.07
N GLN A 68 6.12 -2.66 23.90
CA GLN A 68 6.16 -3.30 25.22
C GLN A 68 6.41 -4.81 25.11
N ALA A 69 5.73 -5.49 24.19
CA ALA A 69 5.95 -6.91 23.94
C ALA A 69 7.38 -7.23 23.47
N VAL A 70 8.01 -6.33 22.73
CA VAL A 70 9.43 -6.45 22.35
C VAL A 70 10.33 -6.31 23.58
N ASP A 71 10.03 -5.36 24.48
CA ASP A 71 10.79 -5.15 25.71
C ASP A 71 10.73 -6.37 26.63
N ASP A 72 9.57 -7.02 26.69
CA ASP A 72 9.32 -8.22 27.50
C ASP A 72 9.86 -9.52 26.87
N THR A 73 10.38 -9.46 25.62
CA THR A 73 10.86 -10.62 24.89
C THR A 73 12.37 -10.75 24.95
N LEU A 74 12.87 -11.95 25.28
CA LEU A 74 14.29 -12.29 25.17
C LEU A 74 14.63 -12.68 23.73
N PHE A 75 15.62 -12.00 23.12
CA PHE A 75 16.08 -12.27 21.77
C PHE A 75 17.37 -13.08 21.74
N PHE A 76 17.36 -14.15 20.97
CA PHE A 76 18.58 -14.92 20.69
C PHE A 76 18.76 -15.08 19.17
N PRO A 77 19.85 -14.57 18.58
CA PRO A 77 20.84 -13.69 19.17
C PRO A 77 20.29 -12.27 19.44
N ALA A 78 20.86 -11.54 20.38
CA ALA A 78 20.36 -10.26 20.89
C ALA A 78 20.19 -9.16 19.80
N TRP A 79 21.02 -9.17 18.74
CA TRP A 79 20.93 -8.18 17.67
C TRP A 79 19.62 -8.20 16.88
N ARG A 80 18.86 -9.31 16.92
CA ARG A 80 17.56 -9.41 16.24
C ARG A 80 16.51 -8.44 16.80
N ARG A 81 16.64 -8.06 18.07
CA ARG A 81 15.78 -7.07 18.71
C ARG A 81 15.73 -5.76 17.93
N ALA A 82 16.88 -5.18 17.62
CA ALA A 82 16.97 -3.89 16.91
C ALA A 82 16.24 -3.88 15.55
N ARG A 83 16.26 -5.00 14.85
CA ARG A 83 15.53 -5.14 13.58
C ARG A 83 14.01 -5.10 13.78
N LEU A 84 13.50 -5.80 14.79
CA LEU A 84 12.05 -5.84 15.06
C LEU A 84 11.55 -4.48 15.56
N GLU A 85 12.30 -3.83 16.46
CA GLU A 85 12.01 -2.46 16.93
C GLU A 85 11.92 -1.48 15.76
N ALA A 86 12.89 -1.50 14.85
CA ALA A 86 12.89 -0.63 13.66
C ALA A 86 11.68 -0.91 12.75
N MET A 87 11.28 -2.16 12.60
CA MET A 87 10.10 -2.54 11.81
C MET A 87 8.81 -2.02 12.45
N ILE A 88 8.65 -2.13 13.76
CA ILE A 88 7.47 -1.64 14.49
C ILE A 88 7.42 -0.11 14.45
N LYS A 89 8.55 0.56 14.73
CA LYS A 89 8.65 2.02 14.75
C LYS A 89 8.25 2.67 13.43
N ASN A 90 8.68 2.08 12.32
CA ASN A 90 8.48 2.65 10.99
C ASN A 90 7.26 2.07 10.25
N ARG A 91 6.49 1.20 10.89
CA ARG A 91 5.35 0.58 10.24
C ARG A 91 4.19 1.56 10.09
N PRO A 92 3.68 1.79 8.87
CA PRO A 92 2.42 2.52 8.68
C PRO A 92 1.24 1.69 9.21
N ASP A 93 0.04 2.27 9.20
CA ASP A 93 -1.19 1.55 9.51
C ASP A 93 -1.27 0.21 8.76
N TRP A 94 -1.78 -0.80 9.43
CA TRP A 94 -1.79 -2.15 8.88
C TRP A 94 -2.98 -2.35 7.95
N CYS A 95 -2.73 -2.41 6.64
CA CYS A 95 -3.74 -2.76 5.65
C CYS A 95 -4.12 -4.25 5.78
N VAL A 96 -5.34 -4.51 6.22
CA VAL A 96 -5.86 -5.87 6.43
C VAL A 96 -6.72 -6.38 5.28
N SER A 97 -7.29 -5.49 4.47
CA SER A 97 -8.09 -5.87 3.31
C SER A 97 -7.25 -6.33 2.12
N ARG A 98 -7.86 -7.12 1.26
CA ARG A 98 -7.28 -7.56 -0.02
C ARG A 98 -8.32 -7.35 -1.11
N GLN A 99 -7.87 -7.05 -2.31
CA GLN A 99 -8.73 -6.85 -3.48
C GLN A 99 -9.16 -8.18 -4.14
N ARG A 100 -8.58 -9.30 -3.72
CA ARG A 100 -8.90 -10.62 -4.23
C ARG A 100 -9.63 -11.43 -3.17
N GLN A 101 -10.63 -12.18 -3.62
CA GLN A 101 -11.42 -13.08 -2.78
C GLN A 101 -10.62 -14.36 -2.49
N TRP A 102 -9.73 -14.29 -1.52
CA TRP A 102 -8.95 -15.42 -1.04
C TRP A 102 -8.69 -15.28 0.46
N GLY A 103 -9.04 -16.31 1.21
CA GLY A 103 -8.83 -16.39 2.64
C GLY A 103 -10.12 -16.31 3.45
N VAL A 104 -9.98 -16.07 4.75
CA VAL A 104 -11.10 -15.94 5.66
C VAL A 104 -11.78 -14.58 5.46
N PRO A 105 -13.13 -14.51 5.39
CA PRO A 105 -13.85 -13.25 5.34
C PRO A 105 -13.53 -12.37 6.55
N MET A 106 -13.38 -11.07 6.32
CA MET A 106 -13.26 -10.10 7.42
C MET A 106 -14.64 -9.87 8.04
N ALA A 107 -14.79 -10.19 9.32
CA ALA A 107 -16.04 -10.03 10.06
C ALA A 107 -16.15 -8.64 10.68
N PHE A 108 -16.05 -7.57 9.87
CA PHE A 108 -16.27 -6.21 10.32
C PHE A 108 -17.74 -5.80 10.15
N LEU A 109 -18.31 -5.25 11.19
CA LEU A 109 -19.63 -4.65 11.17
C LEU A 109 -19.49 -3.12 11.06
N ILE A 110 -20.21 -2.53 10.12
CA ILE A 110 -20.23 -1.09 9.94
C ILE A 110 -21.53 -0.56 10.56
N HIS A 111 -21.40 0.43 11.45
CA HIS A 111 -22.56 1.13 11.94
C HIS A 111 -23.20 1.94 10.80
N LYS A 112 -24.54 1.87 10.66
CA LYS A 112 -25.23 2.48 9.50
C LYS A 112 -25.30 4.01 9.54
N GLU A 113 -25.10 4.60 10.71
CA GLU A 113 -25.32 6.02 10.97
C GLU A 113 -24.03 6.80 11.29
N SER A 114 -22.87 6.19 11.15
CA SER A 114 -21.56 6.84 11.39
C SER A 114 -20.74 6.97 10.12
#